data_4f653f3669084ae2b03372fb11dd681a
#
_entry.id   4f653f3669084ae2b03372fb11dd681a
#
_cell.length_a   1.000
_cell.length_b   1.000
_cell.length_c   1.000
_cell.angle_alpha   90.00
_cell.angle_beta   90.00
_cell.angle_gamma   90.00
#
_symmetry.space_group_name_H-M   'P 1'
#
loop_
_entity.id
_entity.type
_entity.pdbx_description
1 polymer ?
#
loop_
_entity_poly.entity_id
_entity_poly.type
_entity_poly.pdbx_seq_one_letter_code
_entity_poly.pdbx_strand_id
1 'polypeptide(L)'
;YWVCFVLNYLFSKCKWKEAFTFKGGTSLSKCFNLIHRFSEDIDLILDWRVIGYSFDEPWQERSNTKQDKFNKESNQKTEDFLKNEFVPQLESDFRDMLSEEFHIRIDESDPQTVLFEYPKAFKSSYVTQAVRLEIGTLAAWAPSEAVQIVPDIQKIYPMLFDGDFIEVRTVLPERTFWEKATILHHEANRPEELAIPKRYARHYYDLVCIANSPYKDSAFKSYELLEKVVHFKQKFYPRKWAKYEQATTETIRLMPDEYRLKEIKEDYKNMAEMFFGEYPSFEELMNLVFELEKEIHKIK
;
A
#
# COMPACT_ATOMS: atom_id res chain seq x y z
N TYR A 1 12.79 11.99 -5.50
CA TYR A 1 12.83 12.19 -6.95
C TYR A 1 12.45 10.92 -7.69
N TRP A 2 13.18 9.80 -7.54
CA TRP A 2 13.01 8.59 -8.36
C TRP A 2 11.63 7.94 -8.23
N VAL A 3 11.00 7.97 -7.06
CA VAL A 3 9.59 7.54 -6.89
C VAL A 3 8.67 8.35 -7.80
N CYS A 4 8.81 9.68 -7.81
CA CYS A 4 8.01 10.55 -8.67
C CYS A 4 8.32 10.36 -10.16
N PHE A 5 9.59 10.12 -10.53
CA PHE A 5 9.99 9.79 -11.90
C PHE A 5 9.26 8.53 -12.39
N VAL A 6 9.27 7.46 -11.59
CA VAL A 6 8.58 6.20 -11.93
C VAL A 6 7.07 6.40 -12.00
N LEU A 7 6.47 7.11 -11.03
CA LEU A 7 5.03 7.42 -11.05
C LEU A 7 4.65 8.23 -12.29
N ASN A 8 5.45 9.23 -12.67
CA ASN A 8 5.22 10.00 -13.90
C ASN A 8 5.21 9.09 -15.14
N TYR A 9 6.20 8.21 -15.27
CA TYR A 9 6.22 7.26 -16.37
C TYR A 9 4.98 6.36 -16.35
N LEU A 10 4.67 5.73 -15.22
CA LEU A 10 3.58 4.77 -15.10
C LEU A 10 2.22 5.34 -15.46
N PHE A 11 1.93 6.59 -15.10
CA PHE A 11 0.62 7.21 -15.28
C PHE A 11 0.52 8.13 -16.51
N SER A 12 1.64 8.47 -17.17
CA SER A 12 1.62 9.34 -18.37
C SER A 12 2.07 8.65 -19.64
N LYS A 13 3.13 7.81 -19.58
CA LYS A 13 3.83 7.26 -20.75
C LYS A 13 3.69 5.77 -20.93
N CYS A 14 3.53 5.03 -19.82
CA CYS A 14 3.47 3.56 -19.83
C CYS A 14 2.33 3.05 -20.73
N LYS A 15 2.59 1.98 -21.48
CA LYS A 15 1.59 1.28 -22.30
C LYS A 15 0.31 0.91 -21.51
N TRP A 16 0.45 0.61 -20.23
CA TRP A 16 -0.65 0.20 -19.33
C TRP A 16 -1.06 1.29 -18.33
N LYS A 17 -0.81 2.56 -18.62
CA LYS A 17 -1.09 3.69 -17.72
C LYS A 17 -2.53 3.74 -17.20
N GLU A 18 -3.50 3.30 -18.01
CA GLU A 18 -4.92 3.26 -17.62
C GLU A 18 -5.27 2.06 -16.73
N ALA A 19 -4.37 1.10 -16.61
CA ALA A 19 -4.59 -0.12 -15.85
C ALA A 19 -3.99 -0.08 -14.44
N PHE A 20 -3.21 0.93 -14.11
CA PHE A 20 -2.61 1.06 -12.78
C PHE A 20 -3.44 1.95 -11.85
N THR A 21 -3.46 1.58 -10.57
CA THR A 21 -3.93 2.45 -9.48
C THR A 21 -2.92 2.38 -8.34
N PHE A 22 -2.45 3.53 -7.91
CA PHE A 22 -1.49 3.67 -6.82
C PHE A 22 -2.18 3.54 -5.46
N LYS A 23 -1.50 2.96 -4.46
CA LYS A 23 -2.03 2.79 -3.11
C LYS A 23 -0.92 2.77 -2.07
N GLY A 24 -1.28 2.42 -0.85
CA GLY A 24 -0.33 2.10 0.23
C GLY A 24 0.23 3.31 0.96
N GLY A 25 1.33 3.11 1.68
CA GLY A 25 1.95 4.14 2.50
C GLY A 25 2.48 5.30 1.67
N THR A 26 3.13 5.01 0.55
CA THR A 26 3.70 6.05 -0.31
C THR A 26 2.63 6.92 -0.95
N SER A 27 1.45 6.37 -1.27
CA SER A 27 0.32 7.20 -1.74
C SER A 27 -0.22 8.13 -0.65
N LEU A 28 -0.33 7.67 0.60
CA LEU A 28 -0.70 8.52 1.74
C LEU A 28 0.27 9.68 1.94
N SER A 29 1.58 9.45 1.74
CA SER A 29 2.61 10.49 1.84
C SER A 29 2.58 11.44 0.65
N LYS A 30 2.65 10.92 -0.58
CA LYS A 30 2.87 11.72 -1.79
C LYS A 30 1.62 12.40 -2.31
N CYS A 31 0.47 11.71 -2.28
CA CYS A 31 -0.78 12.22 -2.82
C CYS A 31 -1.57 13.04 -1.79
N PHE A 32 -1.50 12.68 -0.50
CA PHE A 32 -2.36 13.26 0.52
C PHE A 32 -1.62 13.95 1.67
N ASN A 33 -0.28 13.83 1.73
CA ASN A 33 0.56 14.40 2.79
C ASN A 33 0.08 14.01 4.21
N LEU A 34 -0.38 12.76 4.37
CA LEU A 34 -0.99 12.28 5.61
C LEU A 34 0.01 11.63 6.56
N ILE A 35 1.08 11.04 6.04
CA ILE A 35 2.10 10.38 6.87
C ILE A 35 3.46 11.05 6.71
N HIS A 36 4.16 11.21 7.83
CA HIS A 36 5.48 11.84 7.90
C HIS A 36 6.54 10.79 8.26
N ARG A 37 6.56 9.71 7.50
CA ARG A 37 7.57 8.67 7.59
C ARG A 37 8.08 8.28 6.20
N PHE A 38 9.30 7.77 6.18
CA PHE A 38 9.88 7.24 4.96
C PHE A 38 9.03 6.08 4.41
N SER A 39 8.74 6.14 3.14
CA SER A 39 8.03 5.12 2.39
C SER A 39 8.51 5.21 0.94
N GLU A 40 9.17 4.16 0.47
CA GLU A 40 9.84 4.11 -0.83
C GLU A 40 9.19 3.13 -1.81
N ASP A 41 8.37 2.22 -1.27
CA ASP A 41 7.69 1.22 -2.09
C ASP A 41 6.54 1.88 -2.87
N ILE A 42 6.42 1.58 -4.14
CA ILE A 42 5.28 1.95 -4.98
C ILE A 42 4.34 0.75 -5.04
N ASP A 43 3.31 0.76 -4.20
CA ASP A 43 2.26 -0.25 -4.22
C ASP A 43 1.28 0.03 -5.37
N LEU A 44 1.15 -0.88 -6.31
CA LEU A 44 0.31 -0.74 -7.50
C LEU A 44 -0.73 -1.85 -7.58
N ILE A 45 -1.95 -1.46 -7.89
CA ILE A 45 -2.99 -2.37 -8.33
C ILE A 45 -2.95 -2.39 -9.85
N LEU A 46 -2.76 -3.57 -10.43
CA LEU A 46 -2.91 -3.79 -11.86
C LEU A 46 -4.31 -4.32 -12.13
N ASP A 47 -5.03 -3.70 -13.04
CA ASP A 47 -6.33 -4.17 -13.48
C ASP A 47 -6.20 -5.60 -14.05
N TRP A 48 -6.92 -6.54 -13.48
CA TRP A 48 -6.86 -7.96 -13.83
C TRP A 48 -7.27 -8.27 -15.29
N ARG A 49 -7.90 -7.30 -15.99
CA ARG A 49 -8.20 -7.42 -17.41
C ARG A 49 -6.93 -7.49 -18.26
N VAL A 50 -5.83 -6.89 -17.80
CA VAL A 50 -4.51 -6.95 -18.46
C VAL A 50 -3.99 -8.37 -18.53
N ILE A 51 -4.26 -9.19 -17.53
CA ILE A 51 -3.86 -10.60 -17.47
C ILE A 51 -4.95 -11.56 -17.96
N GLY A 52 -5.94 -11.02 -18.69
CA GLY A 52 -6.91 -11.81 -19.48
C GLY A 52 -8.19 -12.21 -18.74
N TYR A 53 -8.50 -11.65 -17.57
CA TYR A 53 -9.78 -11.85 -16.91
C TYR A 53 -10.83 -10.84 -17.36
N SER A 54 -12.11 -11.23 -17.34
CA SER A 54 -13.20 -10.27 -17.46
C SER A 54 -13.36 -9.45 -16.17
N PHE A 55 -14.08 -8.33 -16.23
CA PHE A 55 -14.26 -7.43 -15.09
C PHE A 55 -14.84 -8.13 -13.85
N ASP A 56 -15.84 -8.99 -14.04
CA ASP A 56 -16.57 -9.67 -12.95
C ASP A 56 -16.00 -11.05 -12.61
N GLU A 57 -15.09 -11.60 -13.40
CA GLU A 57 -14.61 -12.96 -13.25
C GLU A 57 -13.96 -13.23 -11.87
N PRO A 58 -13.12 -12.36 -11.31
CA PRO A 58 -12.55 -12.57 -9.98
C PRO A 58 -13.62 -12.66 -8.89
N TRP A 59 -14.76 -12.00 -9.07
CA TRP A 59 -15.85 -11.96 -8.11
C TRP A 59 -16.84 -13.13 -8.20
N GLN A 60 -16.74 -13.96 -9.23
CA GLN A 60 -17.62 -15.13 -9.36
C GLN A 60 -17.54 -16.03 -8.13
N GLU A 61 -18.68 -16.61 -7.76
CA GLU A 61 -18.75 -17.54 -6.63
C GLU A 61 -17.99 -18.84 -6.93
N ARG A 62 -17.13 -19.24 -5.99
CA ARG A 62 -16.29 -20.44 -6.08
C ARG A 62 -16.25 -21.14 -4.73
N SER A 63 -16.12 -22.47 -4.73
CA SER A 63 -15.73 -23.17 -3.51
C SER A 63 -14.33 -22.75 -3.07
N ASN A 64 -14.00 -22.88 -1.78
CA ASN A 64 -12.70 -22.48 -1.22
C ASN A 64 -11.51 -23.05 -1.99
N THR A 65 -11.57 -24.33 -2.39
CA THR A 65 -10.50 -24.95 -3.20
C THR A 65 -10.38 -24.33 -4.60
N LYS A 66 -11.51 -24.04 -5.25
CA LYS A 66 -11.50 -23.37 -6.56
C LYS A 66 -11.06 -21.92 -6.45
N GLN A 67 -11.40 -21.24 -5.36
CA GLN A 67 -10.92 -19.87 -5.10
C GLN A 67 -9.41 -19.85 -4.86
N ASP A 68 -8.86 -20.76 -4.07
CA ASP A 68 -7.42 -20.87 -3.86
C ASP A 68 -6.67 -21.15 -5.17
N LYS A 69 -7.21 -22.04 -6.00
CA LYS A 69 -6.65 -22.28 -7.35
C LYS A 69 -6.68 -21.03 -8.20
N PHE A 70 -7.81 -20.32 -8.23
CA PHE A 70 -7.96 -19.06 -8.98
C PHE A 70 -6.95 -18.01 -8.49
N ASN A 71 -6.78 -17.84 -7.19
CA ASN A 71 -5.82 -16.88 -6.63
C ASN A 71 -4.38 -17.22 -7.07
N LYS A 72 -4.00 -18.50 -7.03
CA LYS A 72 -2.68 -18.96 -7.49
C LYS A 72 -2.46 -18.73 -9.00
N GLU A 73 -3.47 -19.04 -9.80
CA GLU A 73 -3.42 -18.79 -11.25
C GLU A 73 -3.33 -17.30 -11.58
N SER A 74 -4.05 -16.45 -10.84
CA SER A 74 -3.99 -15.00 -11.00
C SER A 74 -2.61 -14.44 -10.64
N ASN A 75 -2.03 -14.89 -9.53
CA ASN A 75 -0.67 -14.50 -9.17
C ASN A 75 0.34 -14.94 -10.22
N GLN A 76 0.27 -16.20 -10.69
CA GLN A 76 1.16 -16.69 -11.74
C GLN A 76 1.05 -15.88 -13.04
N LYS A 77 -0.17 -15.57 -13.47
CA LYS A 77 -0.38 -14.71 -14.66
C LYS A 77 0.19 -13.29 -14.45
N THR A 78 0.10 -12.76 -13.23
CA THR A 78 0.71 -11.46 -12.89
C THR A 78 2.23 -11.55 -13.00
N GLU A 79 2.85 -12.57 -12.43
CA GLU A 79 4.29 -12.81 -12.51
C GLU A 79 4.76 -13.00 -13.96
N ASP A 80 4.02 -13.76 -14.76
CA ASP A 80 4.31 -13.98 -16.18
C ASP A 80 4.22 -12.66 -16.97
N PHE A 81 3.20 -11.83 -16.72
CA PHE A 81 3.05 -10.51 -17.30
C PHE A 81 4.22 -9.59 -16.91
N LEU A 82 4.57 -9.53 -15.64
CA LEU A 82 5.68 -8.71 -15.18
C LEU A 82 6.99 -9.11 -15.85
N LYS A 83 7.27 -10.40 -15.92
CA LYS A 83 8.51 -10.94 -16.49
C LYS A 83 8.60 -10.78 -18.00
N ASN A 84 7.52 -11.08 -18.72
CA ASN A 84 7.57 -11.25 -20.17
C ASN A 84 7.15 -9.99 -20.94
N GLU A 85 6.39 -9.08 -20.30
CA GLU A 85 5.86 -7.88 -20.95
C GLU A 85 6.30 -6.59 -20.23
N PHE A 86 5.99 -6.47 -18.93
CA PHE A 86 6.16 -5.21 -18.21
C PHE A 86 7.64 -4.81 -18.03
N VAL A 87 8.48 -5.71 -17.51
CA VAL A 87 9.91 -5.42 -17.28
C VAL A 87 10.65 -5.13 -18.60
N PRO A 88 10.49 -5.91 -19.69
CA PRO A 88 11.12 -5.59 -20.97
C PRO A 88 10.68 -4.23 -21.54
N GLN A 89 9.39 -3.88 -21.42
CA GLN A 89 8.89 -2.57 -21.88
C GLN A 89 9.46 -1.43 -21.03
N LEU A 90 9.42 -1.58 -19.69
CA LEU A 90 9.95 -0.59 -18.76
C LEU A 90 11.45 -0.33 -19.02
N GLU A 91 12.23 -1.40 -19.24
CA GLU A 91 13.65 -1.30 -19.51
C GLU A 91 13.93 -0.59 -20.85
N SER A 92 13.16 -0.91 -21.89
CA SER A 92 13.24 -0.25 -23.19
C SER A 92 12.96 1.25 -23.07
N ASP A 93 11.82 1.60 -22.43
CA ASP A 93 11.40 3.00 -22.31
C ASP A 93 12.35 3.82 -21.44
N PHE A 94 12.92 3.23 -20.38
CA PHE A 94 13.87 3.93 -19.52
C PHE A 94 15.22 4.13 -20.18
N ARG A 95 15.65 3.27 -21.11
CA ARG A 95 16.85 3.51 -21.93
C ARG A 95 16.71 4.73 -22.84
N ASP A 96 15.47 5.00 -23.29
CA ASP A 96 15.21 6.22 -24.09
C ASP A 96 15.11 7.48 -23.22
N MET A 97 14.86 7.34 -21.91
CA MET A 97 14.65 8.45 -20.98
C MET A 97 15.89 8.80 -20.14
N LEU A 98 16.79 7.84 -19.92
CA LEU A 98 17.95 7.98 -19.03
C LEU A 98 19.24 7.69 -19.79
N SER A 99 20.21 8.58 -19.62
CA SER A 99 21.56 8.44 -20.21
C SER A 99 22.51 7.65 -19.33
N GLU A 100 22.22 7.59 -18.01
CA GLU A 100 23.05 6.93 -17.03
C GLU A 100 22.67 5.46 -16.87
N GLU A 101 23.61 4.68 -16.33
CA GLU A 101 23.41 3.25 -16.07
C GLU A 101 22.35 3.01 -14.98
N PHE A 102 21.42 2.11 -15.26
CA PHE A 102 20.39 1.63 -14.34
C PHE A 102 20.14 0.13 -14.56
N HIS A 103 19.47 -0.51 -13.60
CA HIS A 103 19.04 -1.91 -13.76
C HIS A 103 17.58 -2.06 -13.37
N ILE A 104 16.85 -2.90 -14.12
CA ILE A 104 15.48 -3.30 -13.80
C ILE A 104 15.44 -4.81 -13.70
N ARG A 105 14.89 -5.33 -12.60
CA ARG A 105 14.77 -6.77 -12.39
C ARG A 105 13.60 -7.10 -11.49
N ILE A 106 13.16 -8.34 -11.54
CA ILE A 106 12.21 -8.88 -10.57
C ILE A 106 12.96 -9.24 -9.29
N ASP A 107 12.34 -8.98 -8.13
CA ASP A 107 12.89 -9.37 -6.82
C ASP A 107 12.88 -10.91 -6.70
N GLU A 108 14.00 -11.51 -6.33
CA GLU A 108 14.12 -12.97 -6.19
C GLU A 108 13.25 -13.53 -5.06
N SER A 109 12.98 -12.72 -4.04
CA SER A 109 12.18 -13.10 -2.87
C SER A 109 10.68 -12.84 -3.04
N ASP A 110 10.30 -11.99 -4.01
CA ASP A 110 8.91 -11.63 -4.30
C ASP A 110 8.70 -11.40 -5.81
N PRO A 111 8.20 -12.42 -6.55
CA PRO A 111 8.03 -12.35 -8.00
C PRO A 111 7.03 -11.29 -8.49
N GLN A 112 6.24 -10.69 -7.60
CA GLN A 112 5.34 -9.58 -7.90
C GLN A 112 5.95 -8.21 -7.62
N THR A 113 7.24 -8.16 -7.25
CA THR A 113 8.00 -6.94 -7.03
C THR A 113 9.02 -6.72 -8.13
N VAL A 114 8.97 -5.56 -8.76
CA VAL A 114 9.98 -5.08 -9.72
C VAL A 114 10.87 -4.06 -9.04
N LEU A 115 12.18 -4.25 -9.16
CA LEU A 115 13.20 -3.35 -8.62
C LEU A 115 13.75 -2.48 -9.75
N PHE A 116 13.62 -1.18 -9.61
CA PHE A 116 14.32 -0.20 -10.43
C PHE A 116 15.52 0.35 -9.65
N GLU A 117 16.71 -0.18 -9.93
CA GLU A 117 17.99 0.32 -9.41
C GLU A 117 18.38 1.54 -10.23
N TYR A 118 18.09 2.72 -9.71
CA TYR A 118 18.27 3.99 -10.41
C TYR A 118 19.74 4.41 -10.48
N PRO A 119 20.10 5.35 -11.39
CA PRO A 119 21.45 5.90 -11.51
C PRO A 119 21.99 6.40 -10.16
N LYS A 120 23.19 5.95 -9.79
CA LYS A 120 23.79 6.20 -8.48
C LYS A 120 24.68 7.43 -8.50
N ALA A 121 24.22 8.52 -7.89
CA ALA A 121 25.03 9.73 -7.69
C ALA A 121 26.09 9.56 -6.57
N PHE A 122 25.89 8.61 -5.66
CA PHE A 122 26.80 8.32 -4.54
C PHE A 122 26.70 6.85 -4.15
N LYS A 123 27.71 6.34 -3.44
CA LYS A 123 27.68 4.98 -2.87
C LYS A 123 27.16 5.04 -1.44
N SER A 124 26.15 4.24 -1.13
CA SER A 124 25.66 4.04 0.23
C SER A 124 25.62 2.54 0.55
N SER A 125 26.08 2.19 1.74
CA SER A 125 25.95 0.82 2.29
C SER A 125 24.68 0.65 3.13
N TYR A 126 23.97 1.75 3.45
CA TYR A 126 22.80 1.76 4.34
C TYR A 126 21.48 1.86 3.60
N VAL A 127 21.47 2.46 2.41
CA VAL A 127 20.25 2.68 1.63
C VAL A 127 20.30 1.81 0.38
N THR A 128 19.30 0.97 0.19
CA THR A 128 19.07 0.31 -1.08
C THR A 128 18.67 1.37 -2.10
N GLN A 129 19.56 1.65 -3.06
CA GLN A 129 19.31 2.66 -4.09
C GLN A 129 18.46 2.07 -5.20
N ALA A 130 17.22 1.74 -4.87
CA ALA A 130 16.23 1.19 -5.79
C ALA A 130 14.83 1.65 -5.39
N VAL A 131 13.97 1.82 -6.37
CA VAL A 131 12.52 1.94 -6.18
C VAL A 131 11.91 0.55 -6.32
N ARG A 132 11.10 0.13 -5.35
CA ARG A 132 10.36 -1.13 -5.35
C ARG A 132 8.96 -0.87 -5.88
N LEU A 133 8.58 -1.59 -6.94
CA LEU A 133 7.22 -1.57 -7.47
C LEU A 133 6.55 -2.89 -7.10
N GLU A 134 5.68 -2.86 -6.08
CA GLU A 134 4.89 -4.02 -5.67
C GLU A 134 3.58 -4.01 -6.46
N ILE A 135 3.42 -4.97 -7.38
CA ILE A 135 2.35 -4.97 -8.38
C ILE A 135 1.48 -6.20 -8.21
N GLY A 136 0.24 -6.00 -7.80
CA GLY A 136 -0.73 -7.08 -7.62
C GLY A 136 -2.03 -6.84 -8.36
N THR A 137 -2.64 -7.91 -8.86
CA THR A 137 -3.96 -7.87 -9.50
C THR A 137 -5.09 -8.18 -8.54
N LEU A 138 -4.84 -8.98 -7.50
CA LEU A 138 -5.83 -9.28 -6.47
C LEU A 138 -5.86 -8.16 -5.41
N ALA A 139 -6.25 -6.95 -5.85
CA ALA A 139 -6.45 -5.79 -5.00
C ALA A 139 -7.64 -4.98 -5.52
N ALA A 140 -8.34 -4.29 -4.64
CA ALA A 140 -9.47 -3.48 -5.03
C ALA A 140 -9.05 -2.01 -5.15
N TRP A 141 -9.39 -1.39 -6.28
CA TRP A 141 -8.96 -0.04 -6.66
C TRP A 141 -10.04 1.04 -6.49
N ALA A 142 -11.22 0.70 -6.03
CA ALA A 142 -12.31 1.67 -5.84
C ALA A 142 -12.64 1.86 -4.35
N PRO A 143 -12.89 3.09 -3.91
CA PRO A 143 -12.84 4.34 -4.68
C PRO A 143 -11.41 4.81 -4.94
N SER A 144 -11.20 5.48 -6.07
CA SER A 144 -9.92 6.09 -6.46
C SER A 144 -10.17 7.39 -7.22
N GLU A 145 -9.19 8.29 -7.21
CA GLU A 145 -9.23 9.56 -7.95
C GLU A 145 -7.88 9.90 -8.57
N ALA A 146 -7.85 10.86 -9.48
CA ALA A 146 -6.63 11.44 -10.00
C ALA A 146 -6.14 12.56 -9.08
N VAL A 147 -4.89 12.47 -8.61
CA VAL A 147 -4.25 13.45 -7.72
C VAL A 147 -2.98 13.98 -8.36
N GLN A 148 -2.78 15.29 -8.26
CA GLN A 148 -1.56 15.92 -8.73
C GLN A 148 -0.48 15.90 -7.65
N ILE A 149 0.71 15.41 -7.99
CA ILE A 149 1.88 15.39 -7.12
C ILE A 149 3.07 16.09 -7.78
N VAL A 150 4.01 16.50 -6.94
CA VAL A 150 5.32 17.03 -7.39
C VAL A 150 6.44 16.37 -6.59
N PRO A 151 7.63 16.17 -7.17
CA PRO A 151 8.81 15.75 -6.43
C PRO A 151 9.13 16.74 -5.30
N ASP A 152 9.53 16.26 -4.12
CA ASP A 152 9.88 17.16 -3.01
C ASP A 152 11.05 18.07 -3.36
N ILE A 153 11.99 17.61 -4.19
CA ILE A 153 13.10 18.42 -4.70
C ILE A 153 12.61 19.61 -5.55
N GLN A 154 11.49 19.48 -6.27
CA GLN A 154 10.90 20.57 -7.05
C GLN A 154 10.36 21.69 -6.16
N LYS A 155 9.87 21.35 -4.95
CA LYS A 155 9.44 22.35 -3.96
C LYS A 155 10.60 23.23 -3.47
N ILE A 156 11.81 22.64 -3.41
CA ILE A 156 13.03 23.31 -2.93
C ILE A 156 13.73 24.07 -4.08
N TYR A 157 13.77 23.47 -5.26
CA TYR A 157 14.45 23.99 -6.44
C TYR A 157 13.51 24.09 -7.66
N PRO A 158 12.46 24.93 -7.60
CA PRO A 158 11.45 25.00 -8.66
C PRO A 158 12.03 25.39 -10.02
N MET A 159 13.13 26.15 -10.04
CA MET A 159 13.80 26.59 -11.27
C MET A 159 14.46 25.46 -12.08
N LEU A 160 14.61 24.27 -11.49
CA LEU A 160 15.20 23.11 -12.17
C LEU A 160 14.15 22.20 -12.82
N PHE A 161 12.89 22.59 -12.78
CA PHE A 161 11.76 21.81 -13.28
C PHE A 161 10.86 22.71 -14.13
N ASP A 162 10.25 22.16 -15.17
CA ASP A 162 9.34 22.88 -16.06
C ASP A 162 7.96 23.17 -15.45
N GLY A 163 7.79 22.88 -14.14
CA GLY A 163 6.58 23.18 -13.37
C GLY A 163 5.42 22.20 -13.56
N ASP A 164 5.61 21.13 -14.31
CA ASP A 164 4.57 20.15 -14.59
C ASP A 164 4.22 19.33 -13.35
N PHE A 165 2.91 19.12 -13.15
CA PHE A 165 2.38 18.19 -12.18
C PHE A 165 2.38 16.78 -12.75
N ILE A 166 2.58 15.81 -11.87
CA ILE A 166 2.40 14.39 -12.18
C ILE A 166 0.99 14.02 -11.74
N GLU A 167 0.13 13.64 -12.67
CA GLU A 167 -1.20 13.14 -12.35
C GLU A 167 -1.15 11.63 -12.08
N VAL A 168 -1.61 11.22 -10.92
CA VAL A 168 -1.55 9.83 -10.45
C VAL A 168 -2.94 9.38 -10.01
N ARG A 169 -3.45 8.30 -10.60
CA ARG A 169 -4.68 7.65 -10.09
C ARG A 169 -4.35 6.90 -8.81
N THR A 170 -4.98 7.27 -7.70
CA THR A 170 -4.70 6.69 -6.39
C THR A 170 -5.96 6.32 -5.63
N VAL A 171 -5.85 5.27 -4.81
CA VAL A 171 -6.91 4.84 -3.88
C VAL A 171 -7.14 5.93 -2.84
N LEU A 172 -8.40 6.24 -2.55
CA LEU A 172 -8.77 7.26 -1.56
C LEU A 172 -8.36 6.88 -0.13
N PRO A 173 -8.02 7.86 0.71
CA PRO A 173 -7.65 7.62 2.11
C PRO A 173 -8.74 6.92 2.93
N GLU A 174 -10.03 7.13 2.63
CA GLU A 174 -11.16 6.47 3.28
C GLU A 174 -11.11 4.95 3.12
N ARG A 175 -10.77 4.49 1.92
CA ARG A 175 -10.58 3.06 1.70
C ARG A 175 -9.34 2.56 2.41
N THR A 176 -8.24 3.29 2.32
CA THR A 176 -6.98 2.93 3.00
C THR A 176 -7.17 2.90 4.52
N PHE A 177 -8.00 3.78 5.08
CA PHE A 177 -8.40 3.75 6.50
C PHE A 177 -8.99 2.39 6.87
N TRP A 178 -10.01 1.93 6.14
CA TRP A 178 -10.67 0.65 6.43
C TRP A 178 -9.78 -0.56 6.11
N GLU A 179 -8.91 -0.48 5.12
CA GLU A 179 -7.91 -1.51 4.87
C GLU A 179 -6.93 -1.64 6.04
N LYS A 180 -6.45 -0.53 6.61
CA LYS A 180 -5.57 -0.56 7.79
C LYS A 180 -6.30 -0.98 9.05
N ALA A 181 -7.52 -0.52 9.28
CA ALA A 181 -8.35 -0.97 10.40
C ALA A 181 -8.56 -2.50 10.36
N THR A 182 -8.83 -3.06 9.18
CA THR A 182 -8.94 -4.52 9.00
C THR A 182 -7.60 -5.25 9.13
N ILE A 183 -6.46 -4.62 8.83
CA ILE A 183 -5.14 -5.19 9.13
C ILE A 183 -4.94 -5.27 10.64
N LEU A 184 -5.29 -4.21 11.39
CA LEU A 184 -5.17 -4.23 12.85
C LEU A 184 -6.12 -5.26 13.48
N HIS A 185 -7.37 -5.37 12.98
CA HIS A 185 -8.30 -6.41 13.40
C HIS A 185 -7.74 -7.82 13.17
N HIS A 186 -7.16 -8.06 12.00
CA HIS A 186 -6.47 -9.30 11.68
C HIS A 186 -5.36 -9.57 12.70
N GLU A 187 -4.50 -8.60 13.01
CA GLU A 187 -3.40 -8.77 13.95
C GLU A 187 -3.87 -8.94 15.41
N ALA A 188 -4.92 -8.24 15.82
CA ALA A 188 -5.53 -8.39 17.14
C ALA A 188 -6.12 -9.80 17.37
N ASN A 189 -6.35 -10.56 16.31
CA ASN A 189 -6.81 -11.97 16.36
C ASN A 189 -5.69 -12.97 16.02
N ARG A 190 -4.43 -12.52 15.84
CA ARG A 190 -3.30 -13.41 15.51
C ARG A 190 -3.01 -14.36 16.68
N PRO A 191 -2.95 -15.69 16.45
CA PRO A 191 -2.56 -16.66 17.46
C PRO A 191 -1.22 -16.33 18.12
N GLU A 192 -1.10 -16.58 19.42
CA GLU A 192 0.10 -16.24 20.21
C GLU A 192 1.38 -16.88 19.65
N GLU A 193 1.28 -18.11 19.16
CA GLU A 193 2.39 -18.86 18.57
C GLU A 193 2.90 -18.33 17.24
N LEU A 194 2.15 -17.41 16.60
CA LEU A 194 2.56 -16.76 15.35
C LEU A 194 3.17 -15.40 15.63
N ALA A 195 4.46 -15.24 15.36
CA ALA A 195 5.14 -13.96 15.50
C ALA A 195 4.49 -12.85 14.65
N ILE A 196 4.53 -11.62 15.15
CA ILE A 196 4.10 -10.44 14.37
C ILE A 196 5.14 -10.20 13.27
N PRO A 197 4.71 -9.93 12.01
CA PRO A 197 5.64 -9.55 10.95
C PRO A 197 6.38 -8.25 11.29
N LYS A 198 7.64 -8.15 10.93
CA LYS A 198 8.44 -6.92 11.12
C LYS A 198 7.81 -5.72 10.41
N ARG A 199 8.02 -4.53 10.96
CA ARG A 199 7.53 -3.25 10.42
C ARG A 199 5.98 -3.13 10.46
N TYR A 200 5.31 -3.93 11.27
CA TYR A 200 3.83 -3.89 11.38
C TYR A 200 3.31 -2.71 12.18
N ALA A 201 4.12 -2.17 13.11
CA ALA A 201 3.79 -0.97 13.88
C ALA A 201 3.46 0.24 12.98
N ARG A 202 3.96 0.26 11.72
CA ARG A 202 3.61 1.28 10.72
C ARG A 202 2.10 1.37 10.45
N HIS A 203 1.35 0.26 10.58
CA HIS A 203 -0.09 0.27 10.32
C HIS A 203 -0.87 1.02 11.39
N TYR A 204 -0.45 0.93 12.66
CA TYR A 204 -1.01 1.72 13.75
C TYR A 204 -0.77 3.22 13.53
N TYR A 205 0.48 3.59 13.23
CA TYR A 205 0.86 4.97 12.95
C TYR A 205 0.08 5.55 11.76
N ASP A 206 0.07 4.84 10.62
CA ASP A 206 -0.61 5.31 9.41
C ASP A 206 -2.12 5.48 9.63
N LEU A 207 -2.76 4.53 10.35
CA LEU A 207 -4.19 4.61 10.66
C LEU A 207 -4.50 5.84 11.54
N VAL A 208 -3.67 6.10 12.56
CA VAL A 208 -3.81 7.27 13.43
C VAL A 208 -3.59 8.56 12.64
N CYS A 209 -2.63 8.60 11.71
CA CYS A 209 -2.44 9.75 10.85
C CYS A 209 -3.67 10.06 9.98
N ILE A 210 -4.31 9.05 9.40
CA ILE A 210 -5.57 9.24 8.65
C ILE A 210 -6.68 9.70 9.60
N ALA A 211 -6.79 9.08 10.80
CA ALA A 211 -7.79 9.43 11.80
C ALA A 211 -7.66 10.86 12.34
N ASN A 212 -6.45 11.42 12.34
CA ASN A 212 -6.19 12.81 12.77
C ASN A 212 -6.30 13.81 11.59
N SER A 213 -6.86 13.41 10.46
CA SER A 213 -7.07 14.24 9.28
C SER A 213 -8.56 14.42 8.96
N PRO A 214 -8.92 15.32 8.03
CA PRO A 214 -10.31 15.45 7.57
C PRO A 214 -10.90 14.16 6.97
N TYR A 215 -10.06 13.22 6.56
CA TYR A 215 -10.49 11.94 5.97
C TYR A 215 -11.11 10.97 6.99
N LYS A 216 -10.96 11.19 8.31
CA LYS A 216 -11.69 10.41 9.31
C LYS A 216 -13.19 10.51 9.14
N ASP A 217 -13.69 11.75 9.05
CA ASP A 217 -15.13 11.98 8.96
C ASP A 217 -15.72 11.42 7.66
N SER A 218 -14.99 11.49 6.55
CA SER A 218 -15.42 10.89 5.28
C SER A 218 -15.32 9.36 5.30
N ALA A 219 -14.31 8.78 5.94
CA ALA A 219 -14.23 7.33 6.16
C ALA A 219 -15.41 6.82 7.00
N PHE A 220 -15.77 7.54 8.07
CA PHE A 220 -16.91 7.19 8.94
C PHE A 220 -18.24 7.29 8.21
N LYS A 221 -18.42 8.29 7.35
CA LYS A 221 -19.60 8.42 6.48
C LYS A 221 -19.69 7.34 5.41
N SER A 222 -18.56 6.78 5.02
CA SER A 222 -18.43 5.72 4.01
C SER A 222 -18.11 4.37 4.67
N TYR A 223 -18.74 4.06 5.81
CA TYR A 223 -18.45 2.84 6.58
C TYR A 223 -18.78 1.54 5.80
N GLU A 224 -19.62 1.60 4.79
CA GLU A 224 -19.87 0.49 3.87
C GLU A 224 -18.59 0.03 3.12
N LEU A 225 -17.54 0.86 3.10
CA LEU A 225 -16.23 0.44 2.60
C LEU A 225 -15.59 -0.64 3.48
N LEU A 226 -15.89 -0.66 4.79
CA LEU A 226 -15.42 -1.73 5.68
C LEU A 226 -15.95 -3.09 5.22
N GLU A 227 -17.25 -3.19 4.91
CA GLU A 227 -17.85 -4.44 4.42
C GLU A 227 -17.21 -4.88 3.10
N LYS A 228 -16.96 -3.94 2.18
CA LYS A 228 -16.29 -4.22 0.90
C LYS A 228 -14.85 -4.71 1.10
N VAL A 229 -14.12 -4.13 2.06
CA VAL A 229 -12.75 -4.55 2.40
C VAL A 229 -12.76 -5.93 3.05
N VAL A 230 -13.67 -6.17 3.97
CA VAL A 230 -13.86 -7.48 4.64
C VAL A 230 -14.19 -8.56 3.62
N HIS A 231 -15.20 -8.34 2.78
CA HIS A 231 -15.58 -9.28 1.71
C HIS A 231 -14.41 -9.59 0.78
N PHE A 232 -13.64 -8.55 0.39
CA PHE A 232 -12.45 -8.73 -0.42
C PHE A 232 -11.42 -9.63 0.27
N LYS A 233 -11.13 -9.38 1.57
CA LYS A 233 -10.17 -10.19 2.33
C LYS A 233 -10.64 -11.62 2.55
N GLN A 234 -11.91 -11.84 2.83
CA GLN A 234 -12.49 -13.17 2.95
C GLN A 234 -12.36 -13.97 1.65
N LYS A 235 -12.54 -13.33 0.50
CA LYS A 235 -12.48 -13.99 -0.81
C LYS A 235 -11.06 -14.28 -1.26
N PHE A 236 -10.18 -13.28 -1.23
CA PHE A 236 -8.86 -13.36 -1.85
C PHE A 236 -7.73 -13.68 -0.87
N TYR A 237 -7.92 -13.37 0.42
CA TYR A 237 -6.91 -13.56 1.48
C TYR A 237 -7.51 -14.23 2.72
N PRO A 238 -8.23 -15.36 2.59
CA PRO A 238 -8.92 -15.98 3.71
C PRO A 238 -7.92 -16.46 4.76
N ARG A 239 -8.20 -16.12 6.03
CA ARG A 239 -7.49 -16.62 7.20
C ARG A 239 -8.47 -16.85 8.32
N LYS A 240 -8.64 -18.10 8.76
CA LYS A 240 -9.63 -18.48 9.79
C LYS A 240 -9.44 -17.71 11.09
N TRP A 241 -8.19 -17.55 11.53
CA TRP A 241 -7.89 -16.87 12.79
C TRP A 241 -8.06 -15.34 12.72
N ALA A 242 -8.12 -14.75 11.54
CA ALA A 242 -8.30 -13.30 11.38
C ALA A 242 -9.72 -12.83 11.72
N LYS A 243 -10.70 -13.76 11.80
CA LYS A 243 -12.10 -13.50 12.16
C LYS A 243 -12.71 -12.30 11.41
N TYR A 244 -12.46 -12.24 10.11
CA TYR A 244 -12.95 -11.13 9.28
C TYR A 244 -14.47 -10.93 9.36
N GLU A 245 -15.25 -11.98 9.67
CA GLU A 245 -16.68 -11.88 9.90
C GLU A 245 -17.08 -11.04 11.13
N GLN A 246 -16.12 -10.80 12.03
CA GLN A 246 -16.27 -9.93 13.20
C GLN A 246 -15.72 -8.51 12.96
N ALA A 247 -15.17 -8.21 11.79
CA ALA A 247 -14.69 -6.88 11.47
C ALA A 247 -15.85 -6.00 10.96
N THR A 248 -16.79 -5.66 11.85
CA THR A 248 -17.88 -4.71 11.64
C THR A 248 -17.62 -3.43 12.43
N THR A 249 -18.34 -2.36 12.17
CA THR A 249 -18.22 -1.13 12.99
C THR A 249 -18.47 -1.38 14.48
N GLU A 250 -19.28 -2.36 14.83
CA GLU A 250 -19.63 -2.68 16.23
C GLU A 250 -18.57 -3.52 16.95
N THR A 251 -17.81 -4.36 16.21
CA THR A 251 -16.99 -5.43 16.79
C THR A 251 -15.54 -5.48 16.29
N ILE A 252 -15.15 -4.57 15.42
CA ILE A 252 -13.76 -4.48 14.94
C ILE A 252 -12.81 -4.24 16.11
N ARG A 253 -11.67 -4.93 16.11
CA ARG A 253 -10.62 -4.78 17.11
C ARG A 253 -9.40 -4.11 16.45
N LEU A 254 -9.00 -2.99 16.99
CA LEU A 254 -7.74 -2.33 16.59
C LEU A 254 -6.65 -2.58 17.62
N MET A 255 -7.05 -2.69 18.91
CA MET A 255 -6.12 -2.93 19.99
C MET A 255 -5.62 -4.38 20.00
N PRO A 256 -4.30 -4.57 20.08
CA PRO A 256 -3.73 -5.90 20.25
C PRO A 256 -3.95 -6.40 21.68
N ASP A 257 -3.83 -7.71 21.89
CA ASP A 257 -3.80 -8.28 23.23
C ASP A 257 -2.54 -7.80 24.00
N GLU A 258 -2.64 -7.71 25.33
CA GLU A 258 -1.61 -7.12 26.20
C GLU A 258 -0.22 -7.76 26.01
N TYR A 259 -0.17 -9.08 25.82
CA TYR A 259 1.08 -9.81 25.61
C TYR A 259 1.82 -9.40 24.32
N ARG A 260 1.12 -8.80 23.35
CA ARG A 260 1.70 -8.30 22.08
C ARG A 260 2.30 -6.90 22.18
N LEU A 261 1.89 -6.12 23.18
CA LEU A 261 2.30 -4.71 23.27
C LEU A 261 3.83 -4.53 23.32
N LYS A 262 4.55 -5.44 24.00
CA LYS A 262 6.01 -5.38 24.07
C LYS A 262 6.67 -5.56 22.69
N GLU A 263 6.20 -6.51 21.91
CA GLU A 263 6.71 -6.80 20.57
C GLU A 263 6.43 -5.64 19.61
N ILE A 264 5.21 -5.09 19.64
CA ILE A 264 4.83 -3.94 18.80
C ILE A 264 5.60 -2.67 19.21
N LYS A 265 5.83 -2.47 20.52
CA LYS A 265 6.63 -1.34 21.01
C LYS A 265 8.06 -1.39 20.50
N GLU A 266 8.68 -2.57 20.49
CA GLU A 266 10.04 -2.73 19.96
C GLU A 266 10.06 -2.51 18.43
N ASP A 267 9.06 -3.02 17.70
CA ASP A 267 8.93 -2.78 16.26
C ASP A 267 8.73 -1.28 15.96
N TYR A 268 7.91 -0.57 16.76
CA TYR A 268 7.72 0.87 16.64
C TYR A 268 8.99 1.67 16.93
N LYS A 269 9.75 1.27 17.95
CA LYS A 269 11.03 1.88 18.27
C LYS A 269 12.04 1.73 17.12
N ASN A 270 12.06 0.57 16.47
CA ASN A 270 12.91 0.32 15.31
C ASN A 270 12.53 1.16 14.08
N MET A 271 11.32 1.73 14.06
CA MET A 271 10.88 2.65 13.02
C MET A 271 11.33 4.11 13.26
N ALA A 272 11.99 4.43 14.37
CA ALA A 272 12.35 5.81 14.72
C ALA A 272 13.14 6.53 13.62
N GLU A 273 14.04 5.83 12.92
CA GLU A 273 14.83 6.37 11.81
C GLU A 273 14.00 6.65 10.54
N MET A 274 12.77 6.13 10.47
CA MET A 274 11.88 6.33 9.34
C MET A 274 11.03 7.61 9.46
N PHE A 275 10.89 8.18 10.67
CA PHE A 275 10.03 9.33 10.89
C PHE A 275 10.71 10.66 10.52
N PHE A 276 9.92 11.58 9.99
CA PHE A 276 10.32 12.96 9.71
C PHE A 276 9.64 13.89 10.71
N GLY A 277 10.44 14.63 11.49
CA GLY A 277 9.91 15.57 12.48
C GLY A 277 9.34 14.88 13.73
N GLU A 278 8.32 15.49 14.33
CA GLU A 278 7.68 14.98 15.55
C GLU A 278 6.71 13.83 15.23
N TYR A 279 6.70 12.82 16.07
CA TYR A 279 5.78 11.69 16.02
C TYR A 279 5.39 11.25 17.44
N PRO A 280 4.21 10.64 17.65
CA PRO A 280 3.75 10.26 18.96
C PRO A 280 4.67 9.20 19.61
N SER A 281 4.81 9.24 20.93
CA SER A 281 5.35 8.11 21.68
C SER A 281 4.49 6.86 21.45
N PHE A 282 5.03 5.68 21.76
CA PHE A 282 4.24 4.44 21.61
C PHE A 282 2.98 4.46 22.47
N GLU A 283 3.07 4.98 23.69
CA GLU A 283 1.96 5.09 24.63
C GLU A 283 0.87 6.03 24.10
N GLU A 284 1.25 7.17 23.56
CA GLU A 284 0.31 8.10 22.91
C GLU A 284 -0.34 7.48 21.70
N LEU A 285 0.45 6.79 20.85
CA LEU A 285 -0.07 6.08 19.68
C LEU A 285 -1.14 5.05 20.06
N MET A 286 -0.86 4.22 21.06
CA MET A 286 -1.81 3.19 21.50
C MET A 286 -3.08 3.78 22.13
N ASN A 287 -2.95 4.91 22.86
CA ASN A 287 -4.11 5.63 23.37
C ASN A 287 -4.99 6.17 22.23
N LEU A 288 -4.38 6.75 21.19
CA LEU A 288 -5.11 7.22 20.00
C LEU A 288 -5.83 6.07 19.27
N VAL A 289 -5.19 4.91 19.14
CA VAL A 289 -5.79 3.71 18.55
C VAL A 289 -6.98 3.23 19.39
N PHE A 290 -6.86 3.22 20.71
CA PHE A 290 -7.92 2.82 21.63
C PHE A 290 -9.14 3.75 21.54
N GLU A 291 -8.92 5.06 21.52
CA GLU A 291 -10.04 6.01 21.36
C GLU A 291 -10.66 5.91 19.98
N LEU A 292 -9.86 5.71 18.93
CA LEU A 292 -10.38 5.47 17.56
C LEU A 292 -11.26 4.22 17.49
N GLU A 293 -10.88 3.11 18.13
CA GLU A 293 -11.71 1.91 18.20
C GLU A 293 -13.08 2.20 18.83
N LYS A 294 -13.09 2.95 19.93
CA LYS A 294 -14.34 3.38 20.59
C LYS A 294 -15.20 4.31 19.71
N GLU A 295 -14.57 5.17 18.93
CA GLU A 295 -15.28 6.04 17.99
C GLU A 295 -15.92 5.23 16.87
N ILE A 296 -15.20 4.25 16.31
CA ILE A 296 -15.73 3.35 15.27
C ILE A 296 -16.93 2.58 15.79
N HIS A 297 -16.88 2.09 17.04
CA HIS A 297 -18.01 1.35 17.65
C HIS A 297 -19.27 2.20 17.87
N LYS A 298 -19.20 3.53 17.70
CA LYS A 298 -20.35 4.42 17.77
C LYS A 298 -20.97 4.75 16.41
N ILE A 299 -20.36 4.30 15.32
CA ILE A 299 -20.93 4.47 13.97
C ILE A 299 -22.19 3.64 13.84
N LYS A 300 -23.30 4.28 13.46
CA LYS A 300 -24.62 3.67 13.34
C LYS A 300 -25.05 3.57 11.88
#